data_10b8cae5b06f581adb29405b6e87e012
#
_entry.id   10b8cae5b06f581adb29405b6e87e012
#
_cell.length_a   1.000
_cell.length_b   1.000
_cell.length_c   1.000
_cell.angle_alpha   90.00
_cell.angle_beta   90.00
_cell.angle_gamma   90.00
#
_symmetry.space_group_name_H-M   'P 1'
#
loop_
_entity.id
_entity.type
_entity.pdbx_description
1 polymer ?
#
loop_
_entity_poly.entity_id
_entity_poly.type
_entity_poly.pdbx_seq_one_letter_code
_entity_poly.pdbx_strand_id
1 'polypeptide(L)'
;YHSLMDHLGAGREWDLTRKNGGLNIVPPFAQKNIKMYTGRVEALASIIEFLKSQREKYVVMADTNIAVNFNFKKFMDAHIASGADVTVAYSEELLPEGAVKRNDLGSNMYYTFDIDNGRVTNLNICSKETGTQNFSMNIYIMDRELLIEQISTAYLHGYSYFERDILSTQLDKLNVQAYRYDGYLARICDIKSYFDENMRLLDEENLDKLFSG
;
A
#
# COMPACT_ATOMS: atom_id res chain seq x y z
N TYR A 1 -7.81 -18.05 4.76
CA TYR A 1 -7.91 -17.95 3.30
C TYR A 1 -9.29 -18.31 2.76
N HIS A 2 -9.93 -19.40 3.23
CA HIS A 2 -11.25 -19.79 2.72
C HIS A 2 -12.29 -18.66 2.87
N SER A 3 -12.45 -18.11 4.05
CA SER A 3 -13.39 -17.04 4.33
C SER A 3 -13.17 -15.78 3.45
N LEU A 4 -11.93 -15.43 3.15
CA LEU A 4 -11.60 -14.34 2.22
C LEU A 4 -11.97 -14.72 0.78
N MET A 5 -11.67 -15.94 0.35
CA MET A 5 -12.02 -16.42 -0.99
C MET A 5 -13.54 -16.48 -1.18
N ASP A 6 -14.25 -16.94 -0.16
CA ASP A 6 -15.73 -17.01 -0.17
C ASP A 6 -16.33 -15.58 -0.24
N HIS A 7 -15.77 -14.63 0.51
CA HIS A 7 -16.22 -13.24 0.49
C HIS A 7 -15.96 -12.56 -0.85
N LEU A 8 -14.78 -12.73 -1.42
CA LEU A 8 -14.42 -12.13 -2.71
C LEU A 8 -15.15 -12.80 -3.88
N GLY A 9 -15.34 -14.12 -3.82
CA GLY A 9 -15.97 -14.88 -4.89
C GLY A 9 -15.34 -14.58 -6.25
N ALA A 10 -16.17 -14.28 -7.24
CA ALA A 10 -15.75 -13.86 -8.57
C ALA A 10 -15.69 -12.33 -8.74
N GLY A 11 -15.78 -11.55 -7.67
CA GLY A 11 -15.77 -10.09 -7.72
C GLY A 11 -17.06 -9.47 -8.28
N ARG A 12 -18.20 -10.16 -8.20
CA ARG A 12 -19.49 -9.68 -8.74
C ARG A 12 -19.95 -8.39 -8.10
N GLU A 13 -19.83 -8.31 -6.78
CA GLU A 13 -20.28 -7.16 -5.98
C GLU A 13 -19.56 -5.86 -6.39
N TRP A 14 -18.38 -5.97 -7.02
CA TRP A 14 -17.55 -4.85 -7.48
C TRP A 14 -17.47 -4.74 -9.01
N ASP A 15 -18.35 -5.43 -9.77
CA ASP A 15 -18.32 -5.46 -11.24
C ASP A 15 -16.95 -5.92 -11.82
N LEU A 16 -16.27 -6.84 -11.13
CA LEU A 16 -14.96 -7.36 -11.52
C LEU A 16 -15.01 -8.73 -12.21
N THR A 17 -16.20 -9.21 -12.60
CA THR A 17 -16.42 -10.49 -13.32
C THR A 17 -16.13 -10.33 -14.82
N ARG A 18 -14.95 -9.83 -15.19
CA ARG A 18 -14.62 -9.56 -16.58
C ARG A 18 -13.52 -10.53 -17.06
N LYS A 19 -13.55 -10.91 -18.35
CA LYS A 19 -12.48 -11.72 -18.96
C LYS A 19 -11.12 -11.01 -18.95
N ASN A 20 -11.13 -9.67 -19.11
CA ASN A 20 -9.95 -8.83 -19.08
C ASN A 20 -10.18 -7.70 -18.08
N GLY A 21 -9.21 -7.46 -17.20
CA GLY A 21 -9.30 -6.40 -16.17
C GLY A 21 -10.24 -6.73 -15.00
N GLY A 22 -10.52 -8.02 -14.75
CA GLY A 22 -11.29 -8.49 -13.61
C GLY A 22 -10.45 -8.77 -12.36
N LEU A 23 -11.07 -9.40 -11.35
CA LEU A 23 -10.40 -9.83 -10.13
C LEU A 23 -9.54 -11.06 -10.39
N ASN A 24 -8.24 -10.95 -10.10
CA ASN A 24 -7.30 -12.07 -10.11
C ASN A 24 -6.79 -12.32 -8.69
N ILE A 25 -7.13 -13.46 -8.10
CA ILE A 25 -6.68 -13.85 -6.77
C ILE A 25 -5.49 -14.78 -6.92
N VAL A 26 -4.34 -14.38 -6.38
CA VAL A 26 -3.08 -15.14 -6.46
C VAL A 26 -2.64 -15.56 -5.07
N PRO A 27 -3.06 -16.72 -4.59
CA PRO A 27 -2.68 -17.20 -3.27
C PRO A 27 -1.22 -17.72 -3.25
N PRO A 28 -0.49 -17.60 -2.13
CA PRO A 28 0.91 -18.02 -2.02
C PRO A 28 1.12 -19.54 -2.25
N PHE A 29 0.11 -20.35 -2.03
CA PHE A 29 0.18 -21.80 -2.24
C PHE A 29 -0.03 -22.23 -3.71
N ALA A 30 -0.32 -21.31 -4.62
CA ALA A 30 -0.37 -21.63 -6.05
C ALA A 30 1.02 -21.92 -6.67
N GLN A 31 2.08 -21.65 -5.91
CA GLN A 31 3.46 -21.99 -6.29
C GLN A 31 3.94 -23.28 -5.63
N LYS A 32 4.93 -23.95 -6.27
CA LYS A 32 5.47 -25.24 -5.81
C LYS A 32 6.09 -25.25 -4.40
N ASN A 33 6.40 -24.07 -3.84
CA ASN A 33 6.91 -23.92 -2.48
C ASN A 33 5.80 -23.32 -1.60
N ILE A 34 5.30 -24.12 -0.66
CA ILE A 34 4.27 -23.75 0.33
C ILE A 34 4.90 -22.82 1.40
N LYS A 35 5.44 -21.69 1.00
CA LYS A 35 5.96 -20.68 1.93
C LYS A 35 5.10 -19.43 1.83
N MET A 36 4.66 -18.91 2.97
CA MET A 36 4.02 -17.58 3.01
C MET A 36 5.04 -16.53 2.56
N TYR A 37 4.57 -15.54 1.80
CA TYR A 37 5.43 -14.42 1.41
C TYR A 37 5.92 -13.68 2.66
N THR A 38 7.21 -13.37 2.67
CA THR A 38 7.82 -12.56 3.75
C THR A 38 7.46 -11.10 3.59
N GLY A 39 7.30 -10.63 2.35
CA GLY A 39 6.99 -9.25 2.05
C GLY A 39 6.44 -9.03 0.65
N ARG A 40 6.22 -7.77 0.31
CA ARG A 40 5.61 -7.34 -0.96
C ARG A 40 6.45 -7.72 -2.18
N VAL A 41 7.78 -7.72 -2.06
CA VAL A 41 8.68 -8.08 -3.17
C VAL A 41 8.46 -9.53 -3.63
N GLU A 42 8.40 -10.48 -2.69
CA GLU A 42 8.13 -11.89 -3.02
C GLU A 42 6.73 -12.07 -3.64
N ALA A 43 5.73 -11.38 -3.09
CA ALA A 43 4.37 -11.43 -3.61
C ALA A 43 4.29 -10.90 -5.05
N LEU A 44 4.90 -9.76 -5.34
CA LEU A 44 4.92 -9.16 -6.68
C LEU A 44 5.78 -9.97 -7.66
N ALA A 45 6.92 -10.52 -7.21
CA ALA A 45 7.74 -11.40 -8.04
C ALA A 45 6.96 -12.66 -8.47
N SER A 46 6.07 -13.15 -7.62
CA SER A 46 5.23 -14.32 -7.93
C SER A 46 4.25 -14.08 -9.07
N ILE A 47 3.89 -12.83 -9.34
CA ILE A 47 2.95 -12.42 -10.38
C ILE A 47 3.62 -11.63 -11.51
N ILE A 48 4.95 -11.72 -11.65
CA ILE A 48 5.70 -10.92 -12.61
C ILE A 48 5.23 -11.12 -14.05
N GLU A 49 4.91 -12.36 -14.42
CA GLU A 49 4.41 -12.69 -15.77
C GLU A 49 2.99 -12.15 -16.00
N PHE A 50 2.16 -12.10 -14.94
CA PHE A 50 0.88 -11.42 -15.01
C PHE A 50 1.09 -9.91 -15.25
N LEU A 51 1.98 -9.26 -14.52
CA LEU A 51 2.29 -7.83 -14.71
C LEU A 51 2.80 -7.55 -16.13
N LYS A 52 3.68 -8.40 -16.67
CA LYS A 52 4.18 -8.29 -18.06
C LYS A 52 3.08 -8.44 -19.11
N SER A 53 2.05 -9.24 -18.83
CA SER A 53 0.95 -9.47 -19.76
C SER A 53 -0.06 -8.32 -19.82
N GLN A 54 0.00 -7.38 -18.88
CA GLN A 54 -0.91 -6.22 -18.82
C GLN A 54 -0.48 -5.15 -19.84
N ARG A 55 -1.45 -4.33 -20.25
CA ARG A 55 -1.24 -3.24 -21.22
C ARG A 55 -1.22 -1.86 -20.56
N GLU A 56 -1.75 -1.78 -19.36
CA GLU A 56 -1.83 -0.57 -18.58
C GLU A 56 -0.43 -0.06 -18.24
N LYS A 57 -0.23 1.25 -18.38
CA LYS A 57 1.06 1.88 -18.13
C LYS A 57 1.40 1.93 -16.64
N TYR A 58 0.42 2.23 -15.81
CA TYR A 58 0.61 2.46 -14.39
C TYR A 58 0.04 1.31 -13.55
N VAL A 59 0.67 1.08 -12.41
CA VAL A 59 0.22 0.14 -11.39
C VAL A 59 0.01 0.90 -10.08
N VAL A 60 -1.13 0.68 -9.45
CA VAL A 60 -1.39 1.10 -8.07
C VAL A 60 -1.20 -0.11 -7.17
N MET A 61 -0.37 0.05 -6.16
CA MET A 61 -0.20 -0.93 -5.08
C MET A 61 -0.86 -0.37 -3.82
N ALA A 62 -1.60 -1.19 -3.10
CA ALA A 62 -2.22 -0.82 -1.84
C ALA A 62 -2.26 -2.01 -0.88
N ASP A 63 -2.13 -1.72 0.42
CA ASP A 63 -2.40 -2.69 1.47
C ASP A 63 -3.90 -2.75 1.77
N THR A 64 -4.34 -3.85 2.38
CA THR A 64 -5.76 -4.10 2.69
C THR A 64 -6.10 -3.84 4.15
N ASN A 65 -5.17 -3.32 4.94
CA ASN A 65 -5.35 -3.04 6.37
C ASN A 65 -5.83 -1.62 6.66
N ILE A 66 -6.28 -0.91 5.64
CA ILE A 66 -6.87 0.42 5.76
C ILE A 66 -8.28 0.44 5.17
N ALA A 67 -9.19 1.20 5.78
CA ALA A 67 -10.47 1.57 5.21
C ALA A 67 -10.48 3.08 4.95
N VAL A 68 -10.73 3.45 3.71
CA VAL A 68 -10.54 4.83 3.23
C VAL A 68 -11.40 5.09 2.00
N ASN A 69 -12.01 6.26 1.92
CA ASN A 69 -12.65 6.74 0.70
C ASN A 69 -11.60 7.46 -0.16
N PHE A 70 -10.89 6.71 -0.99
CA PHE A 70 -9.72 7.20 -1.71
C PHE A 70 -10.02 7.45 -3.18
N ASN A 71 -9.79 8.67 -3.65
CA ASN A 71 -10.00 9.04 -5.04
C ASN A 71 -8.77 8.69 -5.90
N PHE A 72 -8.74 7.46 -6.42
CA PHE A 72 -7.66 6.97 -7.26
C PHE A 72 -7.47 7.78 -8.56
N LYS A 73 -8.55 8.39 -9.07
CA LYS A 73 -8.44 9.25 -10.26
C LYS A 73 -7.63 10.50 -9.97
N LYS A 74 -7.93 11.22 -8.88
CA LYS A 74 -7.14 12.40 -8.46
C LYS A 74 -5.69 12.04 -8.16
N PHE A 75 -5.46 10.88 -7.55
CA PHE A 75 -4.12 10.37 -7.26
C PHE A 75 -3.33 10.11 -8.55
N MET A 76 -3.95 9.46 -9.54
CA MET A 76 -3.37 9.25 -10.86
C MET A 76 -3.08 10.57 -11.59
N ASP A 77 -4.04 11.50 -11.59
CA ASP A 77 -3.87 12.79 -12.23
C ASP A 77 -2.69 13.58 -11.61
N ALA A 78 -2.54 13.54 -10.28
CA ALA A 78 -1.40 14.14 -9.57
C ALA A 78 -0.07 13.47 -9.94
N HIS A 79 -0.03 12.14 -10.01
CA HIS A 79 1.16 11.39 -10.44
C HIS A 79 1.60 11.82 -11.85
N ILE A 80 0.68 11.85 -12.80
CA ILE A 80 0.97 12.23 -14.18
C ILE A 80 1.44 13.68 -14.25
N ALA A 81 0.77 14.59 -13.54
CA ALA A 81 1.09 16.02 -13.55
C ALA A 81 2.47 16.34 -12.94
N SER A 82 2.89 15.58 -11.93
CA SER A 82 4.20 15.75 -11.29
C SER A 82 5.37 15.20 -12.11
N GLY A 83 5.11 14.32 -13.07
CA GLY A 83 6.15 13.59 -13.80
C GLY A 83 6.99 12.69 -12.87
N ALA A 84 6.39 12.22 -11.77
CA ALA A 84 7.06 11.35 -10.80
C ALA A 84 7.30 9.95 -11.36
N ASP A 85 8.38 9.31 -10.90
CA ASP A 85 8.61 7.89 -11.11
C ASP A 85 7.73 7.06 -10.16
N VAL A 86 7.59 7.55 -8.92
CA VAL A 86 6.73 6.96 -7.88
C VAL A 86 5.97 8.08 -7.18
N THR A 87 4.67 7.88 -6.94
CA THR A 87 3.91 8.74 -6.02
C THR A 87 3.43 7.91 -4.85
N VAL A 88 3.66 8.40 -3.64
CA VAL A 88 3.27 7.75 -2.38
C VAL A 88 2.15 8.54 -1.73
N ALA A 89 1.09 7.86 -1.29
CA ALA A 89 0.05 8.50 -0.50
C ALA A 89 0.43 8.47 0.98
N TYR A 90 0.19 9.58 1.68
CA TYR A 90 0.43 9.72 3.11
C TYR A 90 -0.69 10.49 3.81
N SER A 91 -0.81 10.28 5.09
CA SER A 91 -1.64 11.05 6.01
C SER A 91 -0.80 11.63 7.14
N GLU A 92 -1.18 12.81 7.64
CA GLU A 92 -0.56 13.38 8.83
C GLU A 92 -1.25 12.84 10.08
N GLU A 93 -0.54 12.06 10.86
CA GLU A 93 -1.07 11.38 12.03
C GLU A 93 -0.11 11.50 13.22
N LEU A 94 -0.65 11.42 14.43
CA LEU A 94 0.14 11.16 15.62
C LEU A 94 0.55 9.69 15.64
N LEU A 95 1.74 9.39 16.13
CA LEU A 95 2.20 8.02 16.30
C LEU A 95 1.20 7.25 17.19
N PRO A 96 0.57 6.16 16.68
CA PRO A 96 -0.39 5.41 17.47
C PRO A 96 0.25 4.81 18.72
N GLU A 97 -0.46 4.90 19.86
CA GLU A 97 -0.03 4.25 21.10
C GLU A 97 0.17 2.76 20.90
N GLY A 98 1.21 2.17 20.94
CA GLY A 98 1.44 0.74 20.70
C GLY A 98 2.19 0.44 19.42
N ALA A 99 2.32 1.38 18.48
CA ALA A 99 3.22 1.23 17.33
C ALA A 99 4.66 1.04 17.82
N VAL A 100 5.06 1.74 18.90
CA VAL A 100 6.38 1.65 19.52
C VAL A 100 6.65 0.28 20.16
N LYS A 101 5.61 -0.42 20.62
CA LYS A 101 5.75 -1.70 21.35
C LYS A 101 5.84 -2.92 20.45
N ARG A 102 5.59 -2.79 19.15
CA ARG A 102 5.49 -3.92 18.20
C ARG A 102 6.69 -4.11 17.31
N ASN A 103 7.68 -3.24 17.39
CA ASN A 103 8.86 -3.27 16.53
C ASN A 103 9.74 -4.52 16.67
N ASP A 104 9.56 -5.30 17.74
CA ASP A 104 10.39 -6.48 18.00
C ASP A 104 9.97 -7.74 17.22
N LEU A 105 8.83 -7.71 16.54
CA LEU A 105 8.23 -8.89 15.90
C LEU A 105 8.23 -8.88 14.36
N GLY A 106 8.81 -7.89 13.70
CA GLY A 106 9.04 -7.86 12.25
C GLY A 106 7.79 -7.82 11.35
N SER A 107 6.57 -7.96 11.89
CA SER A 107 5.36 -8.13 11.09
C SER A 107 4.50 -6.88 10.91
N ASN A 108 4.75 -5.81 11.67
CA ASN A 108 3.96 -4.58 11.62
C ASN A 108 4.86 -3.35 11.47
N MET A 109 5.70 -3.34 10.43
CA MET A 109 6.46 -2.15 10.08
C MET A 109 5.53 -1.04 9.61
N TYR A 110 5.76 0.16 10.08
CA TYR A 110 5.17 1.37 9.54
C TYR A 110 6.28 2.28 9.02
N TYR A 111 5.91 3.14 8.09
CA TYR A 111 6.83 4.02 7.40
C TYR A 111 6.34 5.45 7.52
N THR A 112 7.26 6.38 7.73
CA THR A 112 6.98 7.82 7.68
C THR A 112 7.90 8.48 6.67
N PHE A 113 7.48 9.61 6.14
CA PHE A 113 8.21 10.34 5.11
C PHE A 113 8.64 11.71 5.60
N ASP A 114 9.90 12.07 5.31
CA ASP A 114 10.32 13.46 5.31
C ASP A 114 10.03 14.01 3.91
N ILE A 115 9.34 15.13 3.85
CA ILE A 115 8.84 15.70 2.60
C ILE A 115 9.34 17.13 2.48
N ASP A 116 9.97 17.45 1.37
CA ASP A 116 10.35 18.80 1.01
C ASP A 116 9.77 19.18 -0.36
N ASN A 117 9.00 20.26 -0.41
CA ASN A 117 8.35 20.77 -1.62
C ASN A 117 7.57 19.68 -2.41
N GLY A 118 6.89 18.77 -1.70
CA GLY A 118 6.12 17.67 -2.26
C GLY A 118 6.96 16.44 -2.65
N ARG A 119 8.29 16.51 -2.58
CA ARG A 119 9.18 15.39 -2.83
C ARG A 119 9.51 14.66 -1.54
N VAL A 120 9.51 13.33 -1.57
CA VAL A 120 10.00 12.51 -0.47
C VAL A 120 11.53 12.57 -0.47
N THR A 121 12.10 13.05 0.63
CA THR A 121 13.57 13.18 0.81
C THR A 121 14.13 12.05 1.66
N ASN A 122 13.32 11.49 2.57
CA ASN A 122 13.71 10.35 3.39
C ASN A 122 12.50 9.46 3.72
N LEU A 123 12.77 8.19 3.95
CA LEU A 123 11.81 7.20 4.42
C LEU A 123 12.31 6.63 5.75
N ASN A 124 11.56 6.90 6.81
CA ASN A 124 11.86 6.43 8.15
C ASN A 124 11.09 5.14 8.44
N ILE A 125 11.79 4.13 8.94
CA ILE A 125 11.21 2.83 9.29
C ILE A 125 11.00 2.78 10.78
N CYS A 126 9.75 2.61 11.21
CA CYS A 126 9.38 2.54 12.63
C CYS A 126 9.94 3.70 13.45
N SER A 127 9.80 4.93 12.93
CA SER A 127 10.24 6.14 13.63
C SER A 127 9.66 6.21 15.03
N LYS A 128 10.48 6.57 16.01
CA LYS A 128 10.07 6.79 17.41
C LYS A 128 9.88 8.25 17.73
N GLU A 129 9.87 9.11 16.72
CA GLU A 129 9.66 10.53 16.92
C GLU A 129 8.27 10.79 17.47
N THR A 130 8.21 11.74 18.40
CA THR A 130 6.96 12.18 19.00
C THR A 130 6.36 13.33 18.19
N GLY A 131 5.04 13.36 18.09
CA GLY A 131 4.32 14.40 17.35
C GLY A 131 3.68 13.88 16.07
N THR A 132 3.16 14.80 15.29
CA THR A 132 2.54 14.50 14.00
C THR A 132 3.60 14.16 12.97
N GLN A 133 3.42 13.05 12.27
CA GLN A 133 4.32 12.57 11.23
C GLN A 133 3.55 12.26 9.95
N ASN A 134 4.26 12.21 8.83
CA ASN A 134 3.68 11.84 7.53
C ASN A 134 3.69 10.31 7.37
N PHE A 135 2.63 9.66 7.83
CA PHE A 135 2.52 8.20 7.76
C PHE A 135 2.19 7.72 6.37
N SER A 136 2.94 6.75 5.89
CA SER A 136 2.60 6.04 4.67
C SER A 136 1.24 5.37 4.80
N MET A 137 0.39 5.57 3.81
CA MET A 137 -0.84 4.79 3.64
C MET A 137 -0.59 3.44 2.98
N ASN A 138 0.67 3.14 2.62
CA ASN A 138 1.05 1.98 1.80
C ASN A 138 0.29 1.92 0.47
N ILE A 139 -0.09 3.09 -0.05
CA ILE A 139 -0.66 3.25 -1.39
C ILE A 139 0.38 3.94 -2.27
N TYR A 140 0.76 3.29 -3.35
CA TYR A 140 1.79 3.75 -4.28
C TYR A 140 1.29 3.66 -5.71
N ILE A 141 1.74 4.57 -6.55
CA ILE A 141 1.57 4.50 -7.99
C ILE A 141 2.91 4.66 -8.68
N MET A 142 3.17 3.84 -9.68
CA MET A 142 4.37 3.94 -10.51
C MET A 142 4.15 3.31 -11.89
N ASP A 143 5.08 3.56 -12.80
CA ASP A 143 5.11 2.92 -14.09
C ASP A 143 5.27 1.39 -13.95
N ARG A 144 4.50 0.63 -14.74
CA ARG A 144 4.50 -0.84 -14.67
C ARG A 144 5.86 -1.44 -15.05
N GLU A 145 6.52 -0.91 -16.06
CA GLU A 145 7.83 -1.41 -16.49
C GLU A 145 8.89 -1.16 -15.42
N LEU A 146 8.85 0.04 -14.80
CA LEU A 146 9.73 0.37 -13.68
C LEU A 146 9.49 -0.59 -12.49
N LEU A 147 8.23 -0.87 -12.15
CA LEU A 147 7.91 -1.82 -11.10
C LEU A 147 8.48 -3.21 -11.40
N ILE A 148 8.30 -3.71 -12.62
CA ILE A 148 8.80 -5.02 -13.06
C ILE A 148 10.34 -5.08 -12.91
N GLU A 149 11.04 -4.05 -13.35
CA GLU A 149 12.50 -3.95 -13.23
C GLU A 149 12.96 -3.97 -11.77
N GLN A 150 12.36 -3.11 -10.93
CA GLN A 150 12.72 -3.00 -9.52
C GLN A 150 12.44 -4.30 -8.76
N ILE A 151 11.28 -4.92 -8.97
CA ILE A 151 10.92 -6.18 -8.31
C ILE A 151 11.81 -7.33 -8.77
N SER A 152 12.10 -7.43 -10.07
CA SER A 152 12.97 -8.50 -10.60
C SER A 152 14.37 -8.40 -10.00
N THR A 153 14.93 -7.21 -9.96
CA THR A 153 16.25 -6.95 -9.37
C THR A 153 16.27 -7.24 -7.87
N ALA A 154 15.29 -6.73 -7.13
CA ALA A 154 15.19 -6.91 -5.69
C ALA A 154 15.03 -8.39 -5.30
N TYR A 155 14.21 -9.14 -6.04
CA TYR A 155 13.99 -10.56 -5.80
C TYR A 155 15.27 -11.39 -6.00
N LEU A 156 16.06 -11.08 -7.02
CA LEU A 156 17.36 -11.73 -7.26
C LEU A 156 18.38 -11.48 -6.15
N HIS A 157 18.28 -10.32 -5.46
CA HIS A 157 19.12 -10.00 -4.31
C HIS A 157 18.57 -10.55 -2.97
N GLY A 158 17.44 -11.24 -2.98
CA GLY A 158 16.81 -11.77 -1.77
C GLY A 158 16.12 -10.72 -0.90
N TYR A 159 15.79 -9.57 -1.47
CA TYR A 159 15.04 -8.51 -0.79
C TYR A 159 13.57 -8.90 -0.64
N SER A 160 12.95 -8.44 0.44
CA SER A 160 11.57 -8.83 0.78
C SER A 160 10.61 -7.64 0.87
N TYR A 161 11.08 -6.48 1.32
CA TYR A 161 10.24 -5.32 1.63
C TYR A 161 10.42 -4.21 0.59
N PHE A 162 9.34 -3.83 -0.07
CA PHE A 162 9.37 -2.80 -1.11
C PHE A 162 9.86 -1.44 -0.55
N GLU A 163 9.33 -1.03 0.58
CA GLU A 163 9.63 0.25 1.20
C GLU A 163 11.07 0.32 1.70
N ARG A 164 11.49 -0.70 2.46
CA ARG A 164 12.81 -0.76 3.09
C ARG A 164 13.94 -1.05 2.09
N ASP A 165 13.71 -2.00 1.20
CA ASP A 165 14.78 -2.57 0.40
C ASP A 165 14.85 -1.95 -1.01
N ILE A 166 13.78 -1.33 -1.50
CA ILE A 166 13.71 -0.66 -2.80
C ILE A 166 13.55 0.84 -2.62
N LEU A 167 12.41 1.30 -2.10
CA LEU A 167 12.06 2.70 -2.12
C LEU A 167 13.07 3.57 -1.35
N SER A 168 13.44 3.17 -0.11
CA SER A 168 14.40 3.93 0.70
C SER A 168 15.79 4.03 0.06
N THR A 169 16.21 3.02 -0.70
CA THR A 169 17.54 2.97 -1.33
C THR A 169 17.60 3.68 -2.69
N GLN A 170 16.46 4.09 -3.22
CA GLN A 170 16.35 4.69 -4.54
C GLN A 170 15.89 6.16 -4.54
N LEU A 171 15.71 6.78 -3.36
CA LEU A 171 15.21 8.16 -3.23
C LEU A 171 16.09 9.19 -3.95
N ASP A 172 17.39 8.93 -4.04
CA ASP A 172 18.34 9.79 -4.76
C ASP A 172 18.24 9.66 -6.29
N LYS A 173 17.73 8.52 -6.79
CA LYS A 173 17.67 8.19 -8.21
C LYS A 173 16.29 8.38 -8.81
N LEU A 174 15.25 8.12 -8.01
CA LEU A 174 13.86 8.22 -8.42
C LEU A 174 13.26 9.55 -7.98
N ASN A 175 12.41 10.11 -8.82
CA ASN A 175 11.56 11.22 -8.44
C ASN A 175 10.34 10.68 -7.68
N VAL A 176 10.44 10.64 -6.36
CA VAL A 176 9.37 10.16 -5.47
C VAL A 176 8.58 11.35 -4.95
N GLN A 177 7.32 11.47 -5.36
CA GLN A 177 6.42 12.54 -4.95
C GLN A 177 5.43 12.07 -3.89
N ALA A 178 5.10 12.95 -2.96
CA ALA A 178 4.16 12.69 -1.89
C ALA A 178 2.78 13.26 -2.23
N TYR A 179 1.74 12.46 -2.02
CA TYR A 179 0.34 12.85 -2.17
C TYR A 179 -0.35 12.81 -0.81
N ARG A 180 -0.75 13.98 -0.31
CA ARG A 180 -1.44 14.10 0.98
C ARG A 180 -2.89 13.67 0.87
N TYR A 181 -3.32 12.87 1.84
CA TYR A 181 -4.70 12.50 2.06
C TYR A 181 -5.20 13.08 3.38
N ASP A 182 -6.28 13.86 3.33
CA ASP A 182 -6.86 14.54 4.48
C ASP A 182 -8.27 14.01 4.85
N GLY A 183 -8.69 12.90 4.25
CA GLY A 183 -10.00 12.29 4.51
C GLY A 183 -10.02 11.36 5.73
N TYR A 184 -11.16 10.70 5.93
CA TYR A 184 -11.28 9.66 6.95
C TYR A 184 -10.37 8.48 6.61
N LEU A 185 -9.57 8.07 7.57
CA LEU A 185 -8.69 6.92 7.47
C LEU A 185 -8.85 6.04 8.71
N ALA A 186 -9.22 4.79 8.52
CA ALA A 186 -9.17 3.74 9.53
C ALA A 186 -7.97 2.84 9.25
N ARG A 187 -7.06 2.69 10.21
CA ARG A 187 -5.89 1.83 10.12
C ARG A 187 -6.04 0.64 11.04
N ILE A 188 -6.20 -0.55 10.47
CA ILE A 188 -6.45 -1.78 11.22
C ILE A 188 -5.15 -2.57 11.33
N CYS A 189 -4.57 -2.57 12.52
CA CYS A 189 -3.30 -3.24 12.81
C CYS A 189 -3.46 -4.44 13.75
N ASP A 190 -4.53 -4.48 14.53
CA ASP A 190 -4.84 -5.52 15.52
C ASP A 190 -6.32 -5.54 15.87
N ILE A 191 -6.70 -6.46 16.77
CA ILE A 191 -8.07 -6.61 17.29
C ILE A 191 -8.57 -5.33 17.97
N LYS A 192 -7.70 -4.62 18.68
CA LYS A 192 -8.08 -3.38 19.37
C LYS A 192 -8.40 -2.27 18.36
N SER A 193 -7.52 -2.03 17.40
CA SER A 193 -7.77 -1.03 16.34
C SER A 193 -8.98 -1.41 15.48
N TYR A 194 -9.21 -2.70 15.21
CA TYR A 194 -10.41 -3.15 14.54
C TYR A 194 -11.68 -2.79 15.35
N PHE A 195 -11.69 -3.05 16.65
CA PHE A 195 -12.82 -2.70 17.52
C PHE A 195 -13.01 -1.18 17.58
N ASP A 196 -11.95 -0.44 17.83
CA ASP A 196 -12.00 1.02 17.97
C ASP A 196 -12.53 1.69 16.69
N GLU A 197 -12.09 1.22 15.51
CA GLU A 197 -12.56 1.75 14.23
C GLU A 197 -14.03 1.38 13.95
N ASN A 198 -14.49 0.18 14.34
CA ASN A 198 -15.92 -0.15 14.26
C ASN A 198 -16.75 0.76 15.17
N MET A 199 -16.26 1.07 16.37
CA MET A 199 -16.95 2.00 17.27
C MET A 199 -16.97 3.43 16.72
N ARG A 200 -15.90 3.88 16.05
CA ARG A 200 -15.86 5.19 15.38
C ARG A 200 -16.89 5.33 14.27
N LEU A 201 -17.23 4.24 13.58
CA LEU A 201 -18.23 4.23 12.51
C LEU A 201 -19.67 4.27 13.01
N LEU A 202 -19.92 4.21 14.33
CA LEU A 202 -21.24 4.50 14.92
C LEU A 202 -21.57 6.00 14.91
N ASP A 203 -20.57 6.86 14.71
CA ASP A 203 -20.75 8.26 14.43
C ASP A 203 -21.12 8.46 12.96
N GLU A 204 -22.28 9.05 12.69
CA GLU A 204 -22.80 9.29 11.34
C GLU A 204 -21.84 10.13 10.49
N GLU A 205 -21.15 11.11 11.08
CA GLU A 205 -20.18 11.93 10.34
C GLU A 205 -19.00 11.09 9.80
N ASN A 206 -18.50 10.13 10.58
CA ASN A 206 -17.43 9.25 10.18
C ASN A 206 -17.92 8.24 9.12
N LEU A 207 -19.13 7.72 9.30
CA LEU A 207 -19.77 6.82 8.34
C LEU A 207 -19.92 7.50 6.98
N ASP A 208 -20.43 8.73 6.99
CA ASP A 208 -20.59 9.53 5.77
C ASP A 208 -19.25 9.81 5.09
N LYS A 209 -18.21 10.18 5.84
CA LYS A 209 -16.88 10.43 5.28
C LYS A 209 -16.29 9.19 4.59
N LEU A 210 -16.59 8.00 5.08
CA LEU A 210 -16.08 6.75 4.51
C LEU A 210 -16.91 6.28 3.31
N PHE A 211 -18.23 6.43 3.34
CA PHE A 211 -19.14 5.81 2.36
C PHE A 211 -19.86 6.79 1.42
N SER A 212 -19.83 8.11 1.69
CA SER A 212 -20.39 9.10 0.76
C SER A 212 -19.43 9.30 -0.40
N GLY A 213 -19.87 8.89 -1.59
CA GLY A 213 -19.16 9.05 -2.85
C GLY A 213 -19.97 9.86 -3.86
#